data_e33f6e84f22a5f68ac58d7a0d9f6b607
#
_entry.id   e33f6e84f22a5f68ac58d7a0d9f6b607
#
_cell.length_a   1.000
_cell.length_b   1.000
_cell.length_c   1.000
_cell.angle_alpha   90.00
_cell.angle_beta   90.00
_cell.angle_gamma   90.00
#
_symmetry.space_group_name_H-M   'P 1'
#
loop_
_entity.id
_entity.type
_entity.pdbx_description
1 polymer ?
#
loop_
_entity_poly.entity_id
_entity_poly.type
_entity_poly.pdbx_seq_one_letter_code
_entity_poly.pdbx_strand_id
1 'polypeptide(L)'
;MASVAENPQTVQAVAKFVRVSPRKARLVTDNIRGRSVPEARTILAFTERAAAIEIEKVLSSAVANAESNPALQWRGDDLVIYSVYVDEGPTLKRWRARARGRVARIKKRTCHITIQVAQKEGN
;
A
#
# COMPACT_ATOMS: atom_id res chain seq x y z
N MET A 1 -15.64 -11.79 1.91
CA MET A 1 -14.20 -11.57 2.11
C MET A 1 -13.45 -12.88 1.94
N ALA A 2 -12.24 -12.82 1.41
CA ALA A 2 -11.38 -13.99 1.35
C ALA A 2 -10.92 -14.38 2.75
N SER A 3 -10.83 -15.68 3.01
CA SER A 3 -10.42 -16.16 4.33
C SER A 3 -8.96 -16.57 4.34
N VAL A 4 -8.33 -16.37 5.48
CA VAL A 4 -6.96 -16.80 5.73
C VAL A 4 -6.93 -17.65 6.99
N ALA A 5 -5.90 -18.45 7.12
CA ALA A 5 -5.71 -19.26 8.32
C ALA A 5 -5.43 -18.34 9.52
N GLU A 6 -5.71 -18.84 10.71
CA GLU A 6 -5.27 -18.18 11.93
C GLU A 6 -3.74 -18.24 11.97
N ASN A 7 -3.10 -17.11 12.27
CA ASN A 7 -1.63 -16.99 12.27
C ASN A 7 -1.00 -17.43 10.94
N PRO A 8 -1.42 -16.86 9.81
CA PRO A 8 -0.91 -17.29 8.53
C PRO A 8 0.53 -16.85 8.32
N GLN A 9 1.24 -17.58 7.48
CA GLN A 9 2.51 -17.11 6.96
C GLN A 9 2.24 -15.98 5.97
N THR A 10 2.97 -14.89 6.10
CA THR A 10 2.78 -13.71 5.26
C THR A 10 4.07 -13.32 4.57
N VAL A 11 3.92 -12.65 3.43
CA VAL A 11 5.03 -12.01 2.72
C VAL A 11 4.67 -10.55 2.59
N GLN A 12 5.63 -9.68 2.83
CA GLN A 12 5.34 -8.25 2.84
C GLN A 12 6.22 -7.48 1.86
N ALA A 13 5.73 -6.31 1.50
CA ALA A 13 6.51 -5.28 0.83
C ALA A 13 6.24 -3.96 1.53
N VAL A 14 7.27 -3.14 1.61
CA VAL A 14 7.20 -1.82 2.25
C VAL A 14 7.74 -0.79 1.29
N ALA A 15 6.99 0.28 1.06
CA ALA A 15 7.48 1.46 0.36
C ALA A 15 7.62 2.58 1.39
N LYS A 16 8.84 3.09 1.52
CA LYS A 16 9.14 4.15 2.48
C LYS A 16 9.23 5.49 1.77
N PHE A 17 8.88 6.55 2.50
CA PHE A 17 9.02 7.94 2.03
C PHE A 17 8.23 8.23 0.76
N VAL A 18 7.05 7.62 0.67
CA VAL A 18 6.15 7.86 -0.46
C VAL A 18 5.55 9.26 -0.34
N ARG A 19 5.59 10.02 -1.42
CA ARG A 19 5.17 11.41 -1.45
C ARG A 19 3.64 11.54 -1.58
N VAL A 20 2.93 10.98 -0.63
CA VAL A 20 1.46 11.03 -0.55
C VAL A 20 1.10 11.26 0.90
N SER A 21 0.07 12.04 1.17
CA SER A 21 -0.34 12.22 2.56
C SER A 21 -0.90 10.91 3.11
N PRO A 22 -0.59 10.56 4.36
CA PRO A 22 -1.10 9.33 4.96
C PRO A 22 -2.62 9.23 4.92
N ARG A 23 -3.32 10.34 5.14
CA ARG A 23 -4.77 10.38 5.13
C ARG A 23 -5.35 9.96 3.78
N LYS A 24 -4.78 10.49 2.68
CA LYS A 24 -5.22 10.16 1.32
C LYS A 24 -4.92 8.71 0.98
N ALA A 25 -3.74 8.22 1.39
CA ALA A 25 -3.37 6.84 1.17
C ALA A 25 -4.30 5.89 1.93
N ARG A 26 -4.67 6.22 3.16
CA ARG A 26 -5.59 5.39 3.95
C ARG A 26 -6.97 5.26 3.33
N LEU A 27 -7.45 6.31 2.67
CA LEU A 27 -8.73 6.22 1.96
C LEU A 27 -8.71 5.15 0.88
N VAL A 28 -7.58 4.99 0.21
CA VAL A 28 -7.44 3.97 -0.83
C VAL A 28 -7.22 2.58 -0.21
N THR A 29 -6.35 2.47 0.80
CA THR A 29 -6.06 1.16 1.40
C THR A 29 -7.27 0.55 2.09
N ASP A 30 -8.18 1.36 2.61
CA ASP A 30 -9.40 0.86 3.24
C ASP A 30 -10.29 0.12 2.24
N ASN A 31 -10.21 0.47 0.96
CA ASN A 31 -11.00 -0.18 -0.07
C ASN A 31 -10.46 -1.56 -0.48
N ILE A 32 -9.19 -1.82 -0.20
CA ILE A 32 -8.57 -3.10 -0.60
C ILE A 32 -8.28 -4.01 0.58
N ARG A 33 -8.53 -3.55 1.79
CA ARG A 33 -8.23 -4.32 2.99
C ARG A 33 -9.10 -5.60 3.03
N GLY A 34 -8.44 -6.74 3.19
CA GLY A 34 -9.13 -8.02 3.27
C GLY A 34 -9.59 -8.58 1.93
N ARG A 35 -9.26 -7.93 0.83
CA ARG A 35 -9.64 -8.39 -0.51
C ARG A 35 -8.59 -9.35 -1.07
N SER A 36 -9.02 -10.19 -2.01
CA SER A 36 -8.06 -10.99 -2.77
C SER A 36 -7.21 -10.08 -3.65
N VAL A 37 -6.03 -10.56 -4.04
CA VAL A 37 -5.13 -9.76 -4.89
C VAL A 37 -5.78 -9.39 -6.22
N PRO A 38 -6.44 -10.31 -6.95
CA PRO A 38 -7.11 -9.90 -8.20
C PRO A 38 -8.16 -8.82 -8.00
N GLU A 39 -8.98 -8.91 -6.94
CA GLU A 39 -9.99 -7.89 -6.63
C GLU A 39 -9.32 -6.55 -6.30
N ALA A 40 -8.26 -6.58 -5.50
CA ALA A 40 -7.56 -5.36 -5.12
C ALA A 40 -6.96 -4.66 -6.34
N ARG A 41 -6.37 -5.42 -7.25
CA ARG A 41 -5.82 -4.85 -8.48
C ARG A 41 -6.89 -4.18 -9.33
N THR A 42 -8.06 -4.79 -9.42
CA THR A 42 -9.18 -4.19 -10.14
C THR A 42 -9.63 -2.90 -9.48
N ILE A 43 -9.76 -2.89 -8.16
CA ILE A 43 -10.16 -1.69 -7.42
C ILE A 43 -9.15 -0.57 -7.62
N LEU A 44 -7.87 -0.88 -7.52
CA LEU A 44 -6.82 0.13 -7.69
C LEU A 44 -6.77 0.67 -9.12
N ALA A 45 -7.01 -0.18 -10.10
CA ALA A 45 -7.01 0.25 -11.50
C ALA A 45 -8.12 1.27 -11.79
N PHE A 46 -9.26 1.16 -11.10
CA PHE A 46 -10.40 2.07 -11.30
C PHE A 46 -10.46 3.20 -10.29
N THR A 47 -9.49 3.28 -9.38
CA THR A 47 -9.43 4.37 -8.42
C THR A 47 -8.70 5.56 -9.03
N GLU A 48 -9.33 6.72 -9.01
CA GLU A 48 -8.80 7.92 -9.67
C GLU A 48 -7.78 8.68 -8.83
N ARG A 49 -7.49 8.24 -7.62
CA ARG A 49 -6.55 8.93 -6.73
C ARG A 49 -5.11 8.59 -7.08
N ALA A 50 -4.22 9.60 -6.98
CA ALA A 50 -2.79 9.38 -7.23
C ALA A 50 -2.18 8.34 -6.30
N ALA A 51 -2.67 8.24 -5.06
CA ALA A 51 -2.19 7.26 -4.11
C ALA A 51 -2.38 5.83 -4.59
N ALA A 52 -3.38 5.56 -5.42
CA ALA A 52 -3.65 4.22 -5.93
C ALA A 52 -2.48 3.68 -6.75
N ILE A 53 -1.79 4.54 -7.49
CA ILE A 53 -0.62 4.13 -8.30
C ILE A 53 0.49 3.63 -7.39
N GLU A 54 0.78 4.35 -6.33
CA GLU A 54 1.83 3.97 -5.39
C GLU A 54 1.48 2.68 -4.63
N ILE A 55 0.24 2.56 -4.23
CA ILE A 55 -0.24 1.38 -3.51
C ILE A 55 -0.21 0.15 -4.42
N GLU A 56 -0.56 0.31 -5.68
CA GLU A 56 -0.50 -0.78 -6.66
C GLU A 56 0.94 -1.28 -6.84
N LYS A 57 1.91 -0.37 -6.86
CA LYS A 57 3.33 -0.74 -6.94
C LYS A 57 3.76 -1.58 -5.74
N VAL A 58 3.32 -1.19 -4.54
CA VAL A 58 3.65 -1.94 -3.32
C VAL A 58 2.98 -3.32 -3.36
N LEU A 59 1.74 -3.39 -3.80
CA LEU A 59 1.03 -4.66 -3.92
C LEU A 59 1.73 -5.59 -4.92
N SER A 60 2.11 -5.07 -6.07
CA SER A 60 2.84 -5.85 -7.06
C SER A 60 4.18 -6.35 -6.52
N SER A 61 4.86 -5.53 -5.74
CA SER A 61 6.11 -5.92 -5.09
C SER A 61 5.89 -7.06 -4.09
N ALA A 62 4.83 -6.98 -3.27
CA ALA A 62 4.51 -8.02 -2.31
C ALA A 62 4.19 -9.35 -3.01
N VAL A 63 3.42 -9.28 -4.09
CA VAL A 63 3.07 -10.46 -4.87
C VAL A 63 4.33 -11.07 -5.50
N ALA A 64 5.20 -10.25 -6.07
CA ALA A 64 6.44 -10.72 -6.67
C ALA A 64 7.33 -11.38 -5.62
N ASN A 65 7.41 -10.81 -4.42
CA ASN A 65 8.18 -11.41 -3.33
C ASN A 65 7.64 -12.78 -2.94
N ALA A 66 6.33 -12.93 -2.93
CA ALA A 66 5.69 -14.21 -2.60
C ALA A 66 5.94 -15.25 -3.70
N GLU A 67 5.81 -14.85 -4.95
CA GLU A 67 5.96 -15.76 -6.09
C GLU A 67 7.41 -16.21 -6.28
N SER A 68 8.36 -15.32 -6.00
CA SER A 68 9.78 -15.60 -6.21
C SER A 68 10.42 -16.38 -5.06
N ASN A 69 9.73 -16.54 -3.95
CA ASN A 69 10.27 -17.27 -2.81
C ASN A 69 10.17 -18.78 -3.07
N PRO A 70 11.32 -19.48 -3.26
CA PRO A 70 11.28 -20.89 -3.60
C PRO A 70 10.71 -21.78 -2.49
N ALA A 71 10.72 -21.30 -1.26
CA ALA A 71 10.18 -22.07 -0.13
C ALA A 71 8.65 -22.06 -0.13
N LEU A 72 8.02 -21.06 -0.73
CA LEU A 72 6.57 -20.91 -0.67
C LEU A 72 5.86 -21.39 -1.94
N GLN A 73 6.41 -21.06 -3.10
CA GLN A 73 5.84 -21.42 -4.40
C GLN A 73 4.38 -20.99 -4.55
N TRP A 74 4.07 -19.82 -4.02
CA TRP A 74 2.72 -19.26 -4.08
C TRP A 74 2.44 -18.66 -5.45
N ARG A 75 1.16 -18.72 -5.83
CA ARG A 75 0.68 -18.10 -7.07
C ARG A 75 -0.07 -16.82 -6.71
N GLY A 76 0.19 -15.76 -7.45
CA GLY A 76 -0.41 -14.46 -7.17
C GLY A 76 -1.94 -14.48 -7.12
N ASP A 77 -2.57 -15.30 -7.95
CA ASP A 77 -4.04 -15.38 -8.01
C ASP A 77 -4.65 -16.00 -6.74
N ASP A 78 -3.87 -16.74 -5.98
CA ASP A 78 -4.33 -17.42 -4.77
C ASP A 78 -4.01 -16.62 -3.50
N LEU A 79 -3.57 -15.38 -3.65
CA LEU A 79 -3.17 -14.55 -2.51
C LEU A 79 -4.30 -13.59 -2.11
N VAL A 80 -4.32 -13.28 -0.83
CA VAL A 80 -5.21 -12.26 -0.26
C VAL A 80 -4.38 -11.23 0.46
N ILE A 81 -4.91 -10.03 0.58
CA ILE A 81 -4.28 -8.98 1.37
C ILE A 81 -4.63 -9.24 2.82
N TYR A 82 -3.65 -9.75 3.56
CA TYR A 82 -3.82 -10.06 4.97
C TYR A 82 -3.85 -8.81 5.82
N SER A 83 -2.94 -7.88 5.52
CA SER A 83 -2.82 -6.64 6.28
C SER A 83 -2.29 -5.56 5.36
N VAL A 84 -2.82 -4.37 5.48
CA VAL A 84 -2.31 -3.18 4.80
C VAL A 84 -2.42 -2.02 5.75
N TYR A 85 -1.33 -1.28 5.90
CA TYR A 85 -1.37 -0.09 6.75
C TYR A 85 -0.44 0.97 6.20
N VAL A 86 -0.75 2.20 6.59
CA VAL A 86 -0.02 3.39 6.16
C VAL A 86 0.43 4.11 7.42
N ASP A 87 1.75 4.24 7.57
CA ASP A 87 2.35 4.96 8.68
C ASP A 87 2.79 6.33 8.22
N GLU A 88 2.75 7.30 9.10
CA GLU A 88 3.25 8.63 8.81
C GLU A 88 4.77 8.61 8.71
N GLY A 89 5.28 9.20 7.63
CA GLY A 89 6.70 9.45 7.49
C GLY A 89 7.03 10.88 7.90
N PRO A 90 8.31 11.27 7.78
CA PRO A 90 8.69 12.63 8.10
C PRO A 90 8.02 13.63 7.16
N THR A 91 7.63 14.77 7.73
CA THR A 91 7.07 15.87 6.96
C THR A 91 8.20 16.79 6.57
N LEU A 92 8.37 16.98 5.26
CA LEU A 92 9.35 17.91 4.75
C LEU A 92 8.75 19.30 4.73
N LYS A 93 9.45 20.24 5.37
CA LYS A 93 8.99 21.62 5.42
C LYS A 93 9.76 22.44 4.41
N ARG A 94 9.05 23.18 3.60
CA ARG A 94 9.62 24.06 2.60
C ARG A 94 9.04 25.45 2.77
N TRP A 95 9.83 26.45 2.38
CA TRP A 95 9.41 27.85 2.47
C TRP A 95 9.20 28.37 1.06
N ARG A 96 8.14 29.14 0.88
CA ARG A 96 7.88 29.81 -0.40
C ARG A 96 7.59 31.26 -0.11
N ALA A 97 8.26 32.15 -0.84
CA ALA A 97 7.97 33.56 -0.74
C ALA A 97 6.58 33.86 -1.26
N ARG A 98 5.86 34.69 -0.53
CA ARG A 98 4.55 35.19 -0.94
C ARG A 98 4.63 36.68 -1.17
N ALA A 99 3.57 37.28 -1.72
CA ALA A 99 3.50 38.69 -1.98
C ALA A 99 3.77 39.51 -0.70
N ARG A 100 4.36 40.71 -0.87
CA ARG A 100 4.69 41.65 0.22
C ARG A 100 5.72 41.09 1.21
N GLY A 101 6.66 40.31 0.71
CA GLY A 101 7.77 39.81 1.54
C GLY A 101 7.39 38.74 2.56
N ARG A 102 6.16 38.24 2.54
CA ARG A 102 5.74 37.16 3.43
C ARG A 102 6.26 35.84 2.92
N VAL A 103 6.58 34.93 3.86
CA VAL A 103 7.03 33.57 3.55
C VAL A 103 5.96 32.60 4.02
N ALA A 104 5.50 31.74 3.10
CA ALA A 104 4.54 30.70 3.44
C ALA A 104 5.27 29.38 3.65
N ARG A 105 4.83 28.65 4.67
CA ARG A 105 5.38 27.34 5.00
C ARG A 105 4.63 26.28 4.20
N ILE A 106 5.38 25.46 3.48
CA ILE A 106 4.82 24.35 2.72
C ILE A 106 5.20 23.06 3.39
N LYS A 107 4.21 22.23 3.71
CA LYS A 107 4.43 20.91 4.29
C LYS A 107 4.31 19.87 3.20
N LYS A 108 5.39 19.10 3.00
CA LYS A 108 5.39 17.96 2.07
C LYS A 108 5.34 16.69 2.90
N ARG A 109 4.16 16.12 3.00
CA ARG A 109 3.94 14.94 3.82
C ARG A 109 4.38 13.69 3.07
N THR A 110 4.93 12.74 3.82
CA THR A 110 5.29 11.42 3.28
C THR A 110 4.62 10.36 4.12
N CYS A 111 4.57 9.15 3.59
CA CYS A 111 4.07 8.01 4.33
C CYS A 111 4.86 6.76 3.98
N HIS A 112 4.69 5.75 4.82
CA HIS A 112 5.25 4.43 4.61
C HIS A 112 4.09 3.47 4.42
N ILE A 113 4.07 2.76 3.30
CA ILE A 113 2.99 1.84 2.97
C ILE A 113 3.50 0.41 3.12
N THR A 114 2.81 -0.39 3.92
CA THR A 114 3.15 -1.79 4.12
C THR A 114 1.97 -2.65 3.71
N ILE A 115 2.22 -3.64 2.85
CA ILE A 115 1.22 -4.61 2.45
C ILE A 115 1.75 -6.00 2.75
N GLN A 116 0.96 -6.79 3.48
CA GLN A 116 1.25 -8.18 3.76
C GLN A 116 0.24 -9.04 3.04
N VAL A 117 0.72 -10.01 2.27
CA VAL A 117 -0.13 -10.96 1.57
C VAL A 117 0.01 -12.34 2.18
N ALA A 118 -1.06 -13.11 2.14
CA ALA A 118 -1.08 -14.47 2.64
C ALA A 118 -1.78 -15.34 1.61
N GLN A 119 -1.53 -16.64 1.67
CA GLN A 119 -2.19 -17.57 0.80
C GLN A 119 -3.65 -17.75 1.24
N LYS A 120 -4.55 -17.76 0.28
CA LYS A 120 -5.96 -17.99 0.53
C LYS A 120 -6.13 -19.37 1.14
N GLU A 121 -6.89 -19.45 2.24
CA GLU A 121 -7.14 -20.70 2.90
C GLU A 121 -8.08 -21.58 2.09
N GLY A 122 -7.69 -22.83 1.95
CA GLY A 122 -8.56 -23.88 1.65
C GLY A 122 -9.10 -24.11 0.40
N ASN A 123 -9.51 -25.14 0.03
CA ASN A 123 -10.12 -25.77 -1.05
C ASN A 123 -9.93 -25.83 -2.26
#